data_e6200f3a7fbf4a5c20168fddc00c04cc
#
_entry.id   e6200f3a7fbf4a5c20168fddc00c04cc
#
_cell.length_a   1.000
_cell.length_b   1.000
_cell.length_c   1.000
_cell.angle_alpha   90.00
_cell.angle_beta   90.00
_cell.angle_gamma   90.00
#
_symmetry.space_group_name_H-M   'P 1'
#
loop_
_entity.id
_entity.type
_entity.pdbx_description
1 polymer ?
#
loop_
_entity_poly.entity_id
_entity_poly.type
_entity_poly.pdbx_seq_one_letter_code
_entity_poly.pdbx_strand_id
1 'polypeptide(L)'
;MRTGEKMEDKSYIERLMEFGLTRQEAGIYGCLISEGKTTGYEVAKQLGISRSNAYNSLASMTEKGAAYLVEEGTTKKYVSVPLDEF
;
A
#
# COMPACT_ATOMS: atom_id res chain seq x y z
N MET A 1 24.29 -5.87 2.78
CA MET A 1 23.89 -5.83 2.84
C MET A 1 23.14 -5.90 2.95
N ARG A 2 22.86 -6.00 2.80
CA ARG A 2 22.16 -6.15 2.86
C ARG A 2 21.36 -5.83 2.84
N THR A 3 21.37 -6.08 2.66
CA THR A 3 20.35 -5.97 2.70
C THR A 3 19.42 -5.15 3.22
N GLY A 4 19.44 -4.52 3.86
CA GLY A 4 18.61 -3.56 4.43
C GLY A 4 17.64 -2.86 3.56
N GLU A 5 17.70 -3.15 2.38
CA GLU A 5 16.84 -2.48 1.43
C GLU A 5 15.44 -3.02 1.40
N LYS A 6 15.05 -3.68 2.44
CA LYS A 6 13.69 -4.18 2.50
C LYS A 6 12.68 -3.05 2.49
N MET A 7 11.50 -3.35 2.01
CA MET A 7 10.43 -2.38 1.96
C MET A 7 10.07 -1.84 3.32
N GLU A 8 10.24 -2.66 4.33
CA GLU A 8 9.91 -2.23 5.68
C GLU A 8 11.05 -1.46 6.33
N ASP A 9 12.09 -1.17 5.56
CA ASP A 9 13.14 -0.32 6.05
C ASP A 9 12.53 0.96 6.61
N LYS A 10 12.99 1.34 7.78
CA LYS A 10 12.45 2.48 8.47
C LYS A 10 12.56 3.75 7.66
N SER A 11 13.67 3.97 6.98
CA SER A 11 13.82 5.20 6.22
C SER A 11 12.89 5.22 5.01
N TYR A 12 12.58 4.06 4.44
CA TYR A 12 11.62 3.98 3.36
C TYR A 12 10.22 4.37 3.86
N ILE A 13 9.83 3.81 5.01
CA ILE A 13 8.55 4.12 5.62
C ILE A 13 8.45 5.61 5.92
N GLU A 14 9.52 6.18 6.47
CA GLU A 14 9.52 7.59 6.82
C GLU A 14 9.38 8.48 5.60
N ARG A 15 9.99 8.09 4.50
CA ARG A 15 9.85 8.86 3.26
C ARG A 15 8.41 8.85 2.77
N LEU A 16 7.76 7.69 2.85
CA LEU A 16 6.37 7.61 2.44
C LEU A 16 5.49 8.47 3.33
N MET A 17 5.80 8.51 4.62
CA MET A 17 5.03 9.35 5.52
C MET A 17 5.21 10.84 5.20
N GLU A 18 6.38 11.21 4.72
CA GLU A 18 6.62 12.58 4.28
C GLU A 18 5.76 12.95 3.09
N PHE A 19 5.37 11.98 2.29
CA PHE A 19 4.48 12.22 1.18
C PHE A 19 3.01 12.21 1.59
N GLY A 20 2.74 12.07 2.88
CA GLY A 20 1.38 12.19 3.37
C GLY A 20 0.73 10.88 3.75
N LEU A 21 1.44 9.77 3.67
CA LEU A 21 0.87 8.49 4.07
C LEU A 21 1.02 8.30 5.57
N THR A 22 0.03 7.62 6.16
CA THR A 22 0.18 7.18 7.55
C THR A 22 1.15 6.00 7.57
N ARG A 23 1.58 5.63 8.77
CA ARG A 23 2.46 4.48 8.90
C ARG A 23 1.81 3.21 8.33
N GLN A 24 0.53 3.01 8.62
CA GLN A 24 -0.18 1.85 8.10
C GLN A 24 -0.28 1.90 6.58
N GLU A 25 -0.55 3.07 6.03
CA GLU A 25 -0.62 3.23 4.57
C GLU A 25 0.73 2.96 3.93
N ALA A 26 1.81 3.37 4.60
CA ALA A 26 3.15 3.10 4.08
C ALA A 26 3.42 1.60 4.02
N GLY A 27 2.97 0.87 5.04
CA GLY A 27 3.10 -0.58 5.03
C GLY A 27 2.29 -1.21 3.91
N ILE A 28 1.10 -0.69 3.67
CA ILE A 28 0.25 -1.18 2.58
C ILE A 28 0.90 -0.88 1.23
N TYR A 29 1.49 0.29 1.10
CA TYR A 29 2.18 0.68 -0.13
C TYR A 29 3.27 -0.35 -0.47
N GLY A 30 4.04 -0.76 0.54
CA GLY A 30 5.05 -1.79 0.34
C GLY A 30 4.44 -3.11 -0.11
N CYS A 31 3.30 -3.46 0.47
CA CYS A 31 2.59 -4.67 0.08
C CYS A 31 2.14 -4.60 -1.38
N LEU A 32 1.63 -3.46 -1.81
CA LEU A 32 1.19 -3.28 -3.18
C LEU A 32 2.35 -3.40 -4.16
N ILE A 33 3.49 -2.83 -3.82
CA ILE A 33 4.66 -2.94 -4.67
C ILE A 33 5.10 -4.40 -4.79
N SER A 34 5.12 -5.09 -3.67
CA SER A 34 5.57 -6.47 -3.62
C SER A 34 4.67 -7.39 -4.44
N GLU A 35 3.36 -7.18 -4.33
CA GLU A 35 2.39 -8.06 -5.00
C GLU A 35 2.05 -7.61 -6.40
N GLY A 36 2.28 -6.35 -6.70
CA GLY A 36 1.85 -5.76 -7.95
C GLY A 36 0.39 -5.35 -7.85
N LYS A 37 -0.51 -6.28 -8.09
CA LYS A 37 -1.94 -6.01 -8.08
C LYS A 37 -2.57 -6.94 -7.05
N THR A 38 -3.28 -6.38 -6.07
CA THR A 38 -3.78 -7.21 -4.99
C THR A 38 -5.09 -6.67 -4.43
N THR A 39 -5.81 -7.51 -3.70
CA THR A 39 -7.10 -7.14 -3.12
C THR A 39 -6.90 -6.64 -1.70
N GLY A 40 -7.91 -5.93 -1.20
CA GLY A 40 -7.91 -5.52 0.20
C GLY A 40 -7.89 -6.70 1.16
N TYR A 41 -8.53 -7.79 0.75
CA TYR A 41 -8.52 -9.00 1.56
C TYR A 41 -7.07 -9.52 1.75
N GLU A 42 -6.32 -9.58 0.66
CA GLU A 42 -4.93 -10.05 0.74
C GLU A 42 -4.06 -9.10 1.54
N VAL A 43 -4.28 -7.81 1.38
CA VAL A 43 -3.54 -6.81 2.15
C VAL A 43 -3.78 -7.01 3.64
N ALA A 44 -5.05 -7.19 4.02
CA ALA A 44 -5.40 -7.40 5.43
C ALA A 44 -4.71 -8.65 5.97
N LYS A 45 -4.73 -9.70 5.18
CA LYS A 45 -4.14 -10.96 5.58
C LYS A 45 -2.63 -10.86 5.76
N GLN A 46 -1.96 -10.22 4.82
CA GLN A 46 -0.50 -10.11 4.89
C GLN A 46 -0.03 -9.22 6.02
N LEU A 47 -0.76 -8.17 6.31
CA LEU A 47 -0.36 -7.23 7.34
C LEU A 47 -0.95 -7.52 8.70
N GLY A 48 -1.85 -8.50 8.78
CA GLY A 48 -2.45 -8.87 10.05
C GLY A 48 -3.37 -7.80 10.60
N ILE A 49 -4.06 -7.07 9.73
CA ILE A 49 -5.00 -6.04 10.14
C ILE A 49 -6.40 -6.46 9.70
N SER A 50 -7.41 -5.79 10.24
CA SER A 50 -8.79 -6.11 9.88
C SER A 50 -9.05 -5.70 8.43
N ARG A 51 -10.03 -6.35 7.82
CA ARG A 51 -10.42 -5.99 6.47
C ARG A 51 -10.93 -4.56 6.40
N SER A 52 -11.69 -4.16 7.41
CA SER A 52 -12.17 -2.79 7.50
C SER A 52 -11.02 -1.79 7.45
N ASN A 53 -10.00 -2.03 8.26
CA ASN A 53 -8.84 -1.14 8.28
C ASN A 53 -8.13 -1.13 6.94
N ALA A 54 -7.99 -2.30 6.32
CA ALA A 54 -7.32 -2.38 5.03
C ALA A 54 -8.07 -1.59 3.97
N TYR A 55 -9.39 -1.76 3.89
CA TYR A 55 -10.18 -1.07 2.88
C TYR A 55 -10.23 0.42 3.14
N ASN A 56 -10.35 0.83 4.40
CA ASN A 56 -10.35 2.25 4.72
C ASN A 56 -9.03 2.90 4.33
N SER A 57 -7.92 2.23 4.63
CA SER A 57 -6.61 2.75 4.28
C SER A 57 -6.40 2.80 2.77
N LEU A 58 -6.85 1.77 2.05
CA LEU A 58 -6.73 1.76 0.61
C LEU A 58 -7.56 2.87 -0.03
N ALA A 59 -8.74 3.13 0.52
CA ALA A 59 -9.56 4.24 0.02
C ALA A 59 -8.87 5.57 0.24
N SER A 60 -8.27 5.75 1.41
CA SER A 60 -7.52 6.96 1.71
C SER A 60 -6.33 7.12 0.78
N MET A 61 -5.60 6.04 0.54
CA MET A 61 -4.45 6.06 -0.36
C MET A 61 -4.87 6.43 -1.78
N THR A 62 -6.03 5.94 -2.20
CA THR A 62 -6.55 6.26 -3.52
C THR A 62 -6.86 7.75 -3.62
N GLU A 63 -7.43 8.31 -2.57
CA GLU A 63 -7.69 9.75 -2.53
C GLU A 63 -6.42 10.57 -2.55
N LYS A 64 -5.38 10.07 -1.92
CA LYS A 64 -4.08 10.76 -1.87
C LYS A 64 -3.30 10.60 -3.15
N GLY A 65 -3.75 9.75 -4.05
CA GLY A 65 -3.04 9.50 -5.29
C GLY A 65 -1.92 8.48 -5.18
N ALA A 66 -1.87 7.75 -4.07
CA ALA A 66 -0.81 6.78 -3.83
C ALA A 66 -1.15 5.39 -4.33
N ALA A 67 -2.40 5.15 -4.64
CA ALA A 67 -2.86 3.87 -5.18
C ALA A 67 -4.03 4.11 -6.11
N TYR A 68 -4.31 3.14 -6.96
CA TYR A 68 -5.51 3.24 -7.77
C TYR A 68 -6.18 1.87 -7.87
N LEU A 69 -7.45 1.92 -8.18
CA LEU A 69 -8.31 0.74 -8.20
C LEU A 69 -8.44 0.21 -9.62
N VAL A 70 -8.31 -1.10 -9.76
CA VAL A 70 -8.54 -1.78 -11.03
C VAL A 70 -9.64 -2.79 -10.80
N GLU A 71 -10.66 -2.76 -11.63
CA GLU A 71 -11.75 -3.72 -11.52
C GLU A 71 -11.57 -4.80 -12.58
N GLU A 72 -11.58 -6.04 -12.13
CA GLU A 72 -11.46 -7.19 -13.03
C GLU A 72 -12.66 -8.09 -12.76
N GLY A 73 -13.65 -8.02 -13.64
CA GLY A 73 -14.91 -8.70 -13.40
C GLY A 73 -15.55 -8.12 -12.16
N THR A 74 -15.81 -8.95 -11.16
CA THR A 74 -16.38 -8.49 -9.90
C THR A 74 -15.33 -8.27 -8.83
N THR A 75 -14.06 -8.44 -9.17
CA THR A 75 -12.98 -8.31 -8.21
C THR A 75 -12.35 -6.93 -8.32
N LYS A 76 -12.11 -6.31 -7.16
CA LYS A 76 -11.46 -5.01 -7.09
C LYS A 76 -10.05 -5.20 -6.58
N LYS A 77 -9.08 -4.73 -7.33
CA LYS A 77 -7.68 -4.83 -6.97
C LYS A 77 -7.05 -3.46 -6.94
N TYR A 78 -6.02 -3.32 -6.12
CA TYR A 78 -5.35 -2.04 -5.93
C TYR A 78 -3.92 -2.16 -6.42
N VAL A 79 -3.41 -1.07 -6.97
CA VAL A 79 -2.06 -0.99 -7.52
C VAL A 79 -1.43 0.28 -6.97
N SER A 80 -0.15 0.20 -6.61
CA SER A 80 0.56 1.39 -6.13
C SER A 80 0.84 2.34 -7.28
N VAL A 81 0.80 3.63 -6.97
CA VAL A 81 1.25 4.67 -7.90
C VAL A 81 2.72 4.90 -7.59
N PRO A 82 3.60 4.96 -8.61
CA PRO A 82 5.02 5.19 -8.33
C PRO A 82 5.22 6.46 -7.51
N LEU A 83 6.22 6.42 -6.66
CA LEU A 83 6.46 7.45 -5.68
C LEU A 83 6.60 8.84 -6.30
N ASP A 84 7.21 8.93 -7.46
CA ASP A 84 7.43 10.21 -8.10
C ASP A 84 6.21 10.72 -8.86
N GLU A 85 5.07 10.02 -8.75
CA GLU A 85 3.85 10.43 -9.44
C GLU A 85 2.75 10.87 -8.49
N PHE A 86 3.00 10.84 -7.18
CA PHE A 86 1.97 11.30 -6.25
C PHE A 86 2.52 12.18 -5.15
#